data_11b1b4d34fd91bd530f3e0b732613205
#
_entry.id   11b1b4d34fd91bd530f3e0b732613205
#
_cell.length_a   1.000
_cell.length_b   1.000
_cell.length_c   1.000
_cell.angle_alpha   90.00
_cell.angle_beta   90.00
_cell.angle_gamma   90.00
#
_symmetry.space_group_name_H-M   'P 1'
#
loop_
_entity.id
_entity.type
_entity.pdbx_description
1 polymer ?
#
loop_
_entity_poly.entity_id
_entity_poly.type
_entity_poly.pdbx_seq_one_letter_code
_entity_poly.pdbx_strand_id
1 'polypeptide(L)'
;MKHQLRKQVSSRRRADTADESRFDELLERHGAGHDEAFVNVGLGDVKGAFGGNPYEFVVSKLDDAFDSTLAPGFTDYFKTSGVYHKEFSRPKHGSFVRQFLADADYRTDDAIKSFLVRGDYRFDDCVHDDSYHDDGCYAKLEAENTLAINVGTAWLVCPHVHYLEAQCDVDYVESRTFDGVMYRDRTNYERIEQTCDIARSKFYSWNRSKLEGLLEDEGVLHSYDLNGLSVQFLRLGDLTDALAPKLREDPYWLVTL
;
A
#
# COMPACT_ATOMS: atom_id res chain seq x y z
N MET A 1 -12.82 -5.88 -18.18
CA MET A 1 -13.97 -6.79 -18.36
C MET A 1 -13.73 -8.20 -17.80
N LYS A 2 -12.62 -8.88 -18.07
CA LYS A 2 -12.30 -10.22 -17.49
C LYS A 2 -12.20 -10.25 -15.95
N HIS A 3 -11.70 -9.20 -15.31
CA HIS A 3 -11.57 -9.11 -13.85
C HIS A 3 -12.90 -8.93 -13.12
N GLN A 4 -13.85 -8.15 -13.68
CA GLN A 4 -15.20 -8.05 -13.11
C GLN A 4 -15.96 -9.37 -13.22
N LEU A 5 -15.72 -10.15 -14.28
CA LEU A 5 -16.27 -11.49 -14.44
C LEU A 5 -15.68 -12.49 -13.41
N ARG A 6 -14.38 -12.40 -13.08
CA ARG A 6 -13.78 -13.22 -12.00
C ARG A 6 -14.41 -12.88 -10.63
N LYS A 7 -14.58 -11.59 -10.28
CA LYS A 7 -15.29 -11.19 -9.05
C LYS A 7 -16.73 -11.69 -9.00
N GLN A 8 -17.48 -11.63 -10.11
CA GLN A 8 -18.85 -12.15 -10.15
C GLN A 8 -18.93 -13.67 -10.06
N VAL A 9 -17.95 -14.40 -10.57
CA VAL A 9 -17.89 -15.87 -10.50
C VAL A 9 -17.47 -16.34 -9.11
N SER A 10 -16.52 -15.66 -8.44
CA SER A 10 -16.13 -16.00 -7.07
C SER A 10 -17.24 -15.72 -6.05
N SER A 11 -17.95 -14.59 -6.18
CA SER A 11 -19.06 -14.25 -5.28
C SER A 11 -20.25 -15.22 -5.34
N ARG A 12 -20.42 -15.95 -6.45
CA ARG A 12 -21.49 -16.96 -6.60
C ARG A 12 -21.16 -18.34 -6.05
N ARG A 13 -19.88 -18.60 -5.68
CA ARG A 13 -19.43 -19.91 -5.17
C ARG A 13 -19.20 -19.94 -3.65
N ARG A 14 -19.46 -18.85 -2.93
CA ARG A 14 -19.32 -18.81 -1.47
C ARG A 14 -20.48 -19.57 -0.83
N ALA A 15 -20.28 -20.87 -0.60
CA ALA A 15 -21.24 -21.72 0.12
C ALA A 15 -21.03 -21.65 1.63
N ASP A 16 -19.78 -21.42 2.09
CA ASP A 16 -19.37 -21.38 3.49
C ASP A 16 -18.49 -20.17 3.78
N THR A 17 -18.43 -19.72 5.04
CA THR A 17 -17.47 -18.70 5.48
C THR A 17 -16.03 -19.22 5.34
N ALA A 18 -15.08 -18.33 5.08
CA ALA A 18 -13.66 -18.69 5.10
C ALA A 18 -13.25 -19.12 6.52
N ASP A 19 -12.30 -20.02 6.60
CA ASP A 19 -11.74 -20.48 7.87
C ASP A 19 -10.80 -19.42 8.45
N GLU A 20 -11.17 -18.85 9.61
CA GLU A 20 -10.37 -17.82 10.30
C GLU A 20 -9.01 -18.39 10.74
N SER A 21 -8.96 -19.65 11.19
CA SER A 21 -7.70 -20.26 11.64
C SER A 21 -6.69 -20.34 10.50
N ARG A 22 -7.16 -20.50 9.25
CA ARG A 22 -6.30 -20.51 8.08
C ARG A 22 -5.72 -19.13 7.79
N PHE A 23 -6.48 -18.06 8.04
CA PHE A 23 -5.97 -16.70 7.93
C PHE A 23 -4.91 -16.43 9.00
N ASP A 24 -5.15 -16.85 10.24
CA ASP A 24 -4.18 -16.73 11.34
C ASP A 24 -2.88 -17.50 11.06
N GLU A 25 -2.95 -18.74 10.56
CA GLU A 25 -1.79 -19.53 10.13
C GLU A 25 -0.95 -18.83 9.04
N LEU A 26 -1.59 -18.11 8.10
CA LEU A 26 -0.89 -17.38 7.07
C LEU A 26 -0.19 -16.14 7.65
N LEU A 27 -0.84 -15.39 8.55
CA LEU A 27 -0.22 -14.27 9.24
C LEU A 27 0.98 -14.72 10.07
N GLU A 28 0.84 -15.80 10.85
CA GLU A 28 1.94 -16.37 11.62
C GLU A 28 3.11 -16.81 10.72
N ARG A 29 2.82 -17.53 9.64
CA ARG A 29 3.85 -18.04 8.71
C ARG A 29 4.66 -16.95 8.05
N HIS A 30 3.97 -15.92 7.49
CA HIS A 30 4.61 -14.86 6.73
C HIS A 30 5.07 -13.69 7.61
N GLY A 31 4.41 -13.48 8.75
CA GLY A 31 4.75 -12.45 9.73
C GLY A 31 5.95 -12.83 10.60
N ALA A 32 6.36 -14.10 10.64
CA ALA A 32 7.47 -14.55 11.47
C ALA A 32 8.74 -13.72 11.23
N GLY A 33 9.22 -13.02 12.27
CA GLY A 33 10.41 -12.18 12.22
C GLY A 33 10.16 -10.75 11.73
N HIS A 34 8.90 -10.33 11.62
CA HIS A 34 8.49 -8.95 11.34
C HIS A 34 7.67 -8.40 12.50
N ASP A 35 8.10 -7.28 13.06
CA ASP A 35 7.39 -6.56 14.12
C ASP A 35 6.33 -5.61 13.51
N GLU A 36 6.47 -5.26 12.21
CA GLU A 36 5.55 -4.39 11.49
C GLU A 36 5.10 -4.99 10.15
N ALA A 37 3.90 -4.59 9.71
CA ALA A 37 3.37 -4.92 8.40
C ALA A 37 2.74 -3.71 7.70
N PHE A 38 3.00 -3.56 6.39
CA PHE A 38 2.36 -2.58 5.52
C PHE A 38 1.17 -3.21 4.80
N VAL A 39 -0.06 -2.73 5.08
CA VAL A 39 -1.27 -3.43 4.67
C VAL A 39 -2.12 -2.67 3.66
N ASN A 40 -2.69 -3.41 2.71
CA ASN A 40 -3.73 -2.95 1.79
C ASN A 40 -4.95 -3.86 1.92
N VAL A 41 -6.12 -3.31 2.28
CA VAL A 41 -7.29 -4.11 2.61
C VAL A 41 -8.52 -3.71 1.80
N GLY A 42 -9.17 -4.69 1.20
CA GLY A 42 -10.47 -4.60 0.53
C GLY A 42 -11.60 -5.10 1.43
N LEU A 43 -12.15 -4.23 2.29
CA LEU A 43 -13.17 -4.60 3.30
C LEU A 43 -14.40 -5.31 2.73
N GLY A 44 -14.75 -5.06 1.46
CA GLY A 44 -15.90 -5.70 0.82
C GLY A 44 -15.70 -7.22 0.67
N ASP A 45 -14.50 -7.64 0.29
CA ASP A 45 -14.18 -9.05 0.10
C ASP A 45 -13.96 -9.75 1.45
N VAL A 46 -13.35 -9.06 2.43
CA VAL A 46 -13.24 -9.52 3.82
C VAL A 46 -14.63 -9.77 4.43
N LYS A 47 -15.56 -8.80 4.30
CA LYS A 47 -16.93 -8.98 4.76
C LYS A 47 -17.62 -10.18 4.11
N GLY A 48 -17.37 -10.38 2.83
CA GLY A 48 -17.91 -11.53 2.11
C GLY A 48 -17.33 -12.86 2.57
N ALA A 49 -16.09 -12.89 3.06
CA ALA A 49 -15.42 -14.11 3.51
C ALA A 49 -15.77 -14.47 4.96
N PHE A 50 -15.74 -13.50 5.87
CA PHE A 50 -15.85 -13.75 7.32
C PHE A 50 -17.16 -13.21 7.93
N GLY A 51 -17.89 -12.33 7.22
CA GLY A 51 -19.09 -11.69 7.79
C GLY A 51 -18.75 -10.55 8.75
N GLY A 52 -19.63 -10.27 9.69
CA GLY A 52 -19.42 -9.33 10.80
C GLY A 52 -18.97 -7.92 10.40
N ASN A 53 -18.19 -7.29 11.26
CA ASN A 53 -17.48 -6.04 10.99
C ASN A 53 -16.10 -6.33 10.37
N PRO A 54 -15.91 -6.13 9.06
CA PRO A 54 -14.66 -6.51 8.39
C PRO A 54 -13.47 -5.66 8.80
N TYR A 55 -13.70 -4.43 9.28
CA TYR A 55 -12.64 -3.55 9.76
C TYR A 55 -12.10 -4.05 11.10
N GLU A 56 -12.96 -4.23 12.09
CA GLU A 56 -12.58 -4.75 13.41
C GLU A 56 -11.93 -6.13 13.30
N PHE A 57 -12.46 -7.00 12.43
CA PHE A 57 -11.87 -8.31 12.18
C PHE A 57 -10.40 -8.20 11.73
N VAL A 58 -10.13 -7.42 10.67
CA VAL A 58 -8.76 -7.30 10.14
C VAL A 58 -7.83 -6.63 11.15
N VAL A 59 -8.27 -5.53 11.77
CA VAL A 59 -7.43 -4.81 12.76
C VAL A 59 -7.07 -5.71 13.92
N SER A 60 -8.04 -6.46 14.50
CA SER A 60 -7.76 -7.41 15.58
C SER A 60 -6.72 -8.46 15.19
N LYS A 61 -6.84 -9.05 13.97
CA LYS A 61 -5.89 -10.05 13.48
C LYS A 61 -4.48 -9.48 13.25
N LEU A 62 -4.39 -8.23 12.82
CA LEU A 62 -3.11 -7.54 12.65
C LEU A 62 -2.50 -7.14 13.99
N ASP A 63 -3.30 -6.64 14.94
CA ASP A 63 -2.85 -6.32 16.32
C ASP A 63 -2.34 -7.57 17.06
N ASP A 64 -2.93 -8.76 16.80
CA ASP A 64 -2.47 -10.02 17.37
C ASP A 64 -1.14 -10.53 16.74
N ALA A 65 -0.84 -10.11 15.51
CA ALA A 65 0.30 -10.62 14.74
C ALA A 65 1.51 -9.68 14.68
N PHE A 66 1.31 -8.35 14.86
CA PHE A 66 2.35 -7.33 14.67
C PHE A 66 2.29 -6.26 15.76
N ASP A 67 3.45 -5.76 16.15
CA ASP A 67 3.56 -4.63 17.10
C ASP A 67 3.12 -3.32 16.45
N SER A 68 3.27 -3.22 15.13
CA SER A 68 2.82 -2.05 14.36
C SER A 68 2.20 -2.42 13.02
N THR A 69 1.09 -1.78 12.69
CA THR A 69 0.45 -1.86 11.39
C THR A 69 0.55 -0.53 10.65
N LEU A 70 1.05 -0.58 9.42
CA LEU A 70 1.19 0.56 8.53
C LEU A 70 0.16 0.49 7.40
N ALA A 71 -0.41 1.63 7.01
CA ALA A 71 -1.35 1.70 5.89
C ALA A 71 -1.16 2.97 5.05
N PRO A 72 -1.51 2.96 3.74
CA PRO A 72 -1.35 4.14 2.87
C PRO A 72 -2.36 5.24 3.23
N GLY A 73 -1.89 6.34 3.81
CA GLY A 73 -2.68 7.52 4.15
C GLY A 73 -2.87 8.55 3.03
N PHE A 74 -2.72 8.14 1.76
CA PHE A 74 -2.53 9.00 0.58
C PHE A 74 -3.61 10.03 0.35
N THR A 75 -3.17 11.27 0.17
CA THR A 75 -4.01 12.47 -0.05
C THR A 75 -3.69 13.14 -1.38
N ASP A 76 -3.71 12.38 -2.48
CA ASP A 76 -3.40 12.90 -3.84
C ASP A 76 -4.14 14.18 -4.25
N TYR A 77 -5.25 14.52 -3.59
CA TYR A 77 -5.95 15.79 -3.82
C TYR A 77 -5.15 17.00 -3.30
N PHE A 78 -4.12 16.82 -2.47
CA PHE A 78 -3.20 17.90 -2.12
C PHE A 78 -2.61 18.55 -3.37
N LYS A 79 -2.30 17.77 -4.41
CA LYS A 79 -1.80 18.26 -5.71
C LYS A 79 -2.70 19.31 -6.37
N THR A 80 -3.96 19.42 -5.96
CA THR A 80 -4.94 20.40 -6.50
C THR A 80 -5.48 21.35 -5.46
N SER A 81 -5.58 20.94 -4.20
CA SER A 81 -6.10 21.76 -3.10
C SER A 81 -5.03 22.59 -2.40
N GLY A 82 -3.78 22.13 -2.41
CA GLY A 82 -2.69 22.70 -1.63
C GLY A 82 -2.91 22.61 -0.11
N VAL A 83 -3.82 21.73 0.36
CA VAL A 83 -4.13 21.63 1.79
C VAL A 83 -3.97 20.19 2.28
N TYR A 84 -3.14 20.02 3.30
CA TYR A 84 -2.98 18.78 4.04
C TYR A 84 -3.16 19.05 5.53
N HIS A 85 -4.01 18.24 6.17
CA HIS A 85 -4.21 18.26 7.61
C HIS A 85 -3.95 16.86 8.16
N LYS A 86 -2.96 16.72 9.04
CA LYS A 86 -2.52 15.41 9.56
C LYS A 86 -3.67 14.58 10.14
N GLU A 87 -4.55 15.21 10.93
CA GLU A 87 -5.67 14.51 11.58
C GLU A 87 -6.88 14.31 10.65
N PHE A 88 -7.18 15.28 9.74
CA PHE A 88 -8.49 15.33 9.06
C PHE A 88 -8.43 15.07 7.56
N SER A 89 -7.26 15.18 6.91
CA SER A 89 -7.16 14.88 5.49
C SER A 89 -7.44 13.40 5.23
N ARG A 90 -8.62 13.11 4.71
CA ARG A 90 -9.07 11.73 4.49
C ARG A 90 -8.25 11.07 3.38
N PRO A 91 -7.77 9.83 3.60
CA PRO A 91 -7.15 9.05 2.54
C PRO A 91 -8.08 8.88 1.33
N LYS A 92 -7.51 9.02 0.13
CA LYS A 92 -8.27 8.97 -1.13
C LYS A 92 -8.75 7.57 -1.45
N HIS A 93 -7.95 6.54 -1.17
CA HIS A 93 -8.15 5.18 -1.64
C HIS A 93 -8.57 4.24 -0.51
N GLY A 94 -9.67 3.49 -0.75
CA GLY A 94 -10.11 2.41 0.13
C GLY A 94 -10.95 2.84 1.34
N SER A 95 -11.86 1.97 1.75
CA SER A 95 -12.68 2.17 2.94
C SER A 95 -11.94 1.80 4.23
N PHE A 96 -11.00 0.87 4.15
CA PHE A 96 -10.15 0.48 5.28
C PHE A 96 -9.35 1.66 5.82
N VAL A 97 -8.54 2.30 4.99
CA VAL A 97 -7.66 3.40 5.41
C VAL A 97 -8.42 4.63 5.90
N ARG A 98 -9.68 4.83 5.47
CA ARG A 98 -10.53 5.91 5.99
C ARG A 98 -11.01 5.66 7.42
N GLN A 99 -11.20 4.41 7.80
CA GLN A 99 -11.50 4.02 9.18
C GLN A 99 -10.20 4.00 9.99
N PHE A 100 -9.14 3.43 9.44
CA PHE A 100 -7.83 3.33 10.06
C PHE A 100 -7.22 4.69 10.43
N LEU A 101 -7.55 5.77 9.71
CA LEU A 101 -7.13 7.14 10.09
C LEU A 101 -7.59 7.55 11.50
N ALA A 102 -8.74 7.07 11.96
CA ALA A 102 -9.25 7.38 13.29
C ALA A 102 -8.54 6.59 14.41
N ASP A 103 -7.96 5.44 14.05
CA ASP A 103 -7.30 4.52 14.97
C ASP A 103 -5.77 4.59 14.87
N ALA A 104 -5.24 5.43 13.96
CA ALA A 104 -3.80 5.59 13.78
C ALA A 104 -3.20 6.46 14.90
N ASP A 105 -2.10 5.98 15.49
CA ASP A 105 -1.34 6.68 16.53
C ASP A 105 -0.41 7.73 15.93
N TYR A 106 -0.03 7.54 14.66
CA TYR A 106 0.91 8.40 13.96
C TYR A 106 0.57 8.52 12.48
N ARG A 107 0.88 9.67 11.88
CA ARG A 107 0.81 9.91 10.45
C ARG A 107 2.02 10.72 10.01
N THR A 108 2.66 10.33 8.92
CA THR A 108 3.83 11.04 8.37
C THR A 108 3.48 12.42 7.82
N ASP A 109 4.49 13.26 7.64
CA ASP A 109 4.35 14.65 7.17
C ASP A 109 4.26 14.76 5.64
N ASP A 110 4.44 13.67 4.88
CA ASP A 110 4.24 13.67 3.44
C ASP A 110 2.77 13.99 3.10
N ALA A 111 2.55 15.14 2.45
CA ALA A 111 1.21 15.64 2.16
C ALA A 111 0.50 14.89 1.00
N ILE A 112 1.20 14.04 0.26
CA ILE A 112 0.68 13.28 -0.89
C ILE A 112 0.65 11.79 -0.59
N LYS A 113 1.74 11.23 -0.08
CA LYS A 113 1.95 9.78 0.13
C LYS A 113 2.19 9.42 1.60
N SER A 114 1.49 10.11 2.51
CA SER A 114 1.60 9.83 3.95
C SER A 114 1.31 8.37 4.29
N PHE A 115 2.00 7.89 5.32
CA PHE A 115 1.70 6.63 5.98
C PHE A 115 0.89 6.86 7.25
N LEU A 116 -0.07 6.00 7.49
CA LEU A 116 -0.76 5.86 8.77
C LEU A 116 -0.13 4.71 9.52
N VAL A 117 0.14 4.90 10.80
CA VAL A 117 0.73 3.88 11.67
C VAL A 117 -0.14 3.69 12.90
N ARG A 118 -0.47 2.47 13.23
CA ARG A 118 -1.00 2.02 14.50
C ARG A 118 0.07 1.20 15.20
N GLY A 119 0.46 1.58 16.41
CA GLY A 119 1.61 1.07 17.15
C GLY A 119 2.76 2.07 17.25
N ASP A 120 3.93 1.59 17.61
CA ASP A 120 5.07 2.42 17.99
C ASP A 120 6.08 2.70 16.86
N TYR A 121 5.86 2.14 15.65
CA TYR A 121 6.74 2.41 14.51
C TYR A 121 6.71 3.87 14.08
N ARG A 122 7.87 4.46 13.75
CA ARG A 122 8.01 5.88 13.39
C ARG A 122 8.91 6.07 12.18
N PHE A 123 8.65 7.18 11.48
CA PHE A 123 9.43 7.66 10.33
C PHE A 123 10.10 9.02 10.61
N ASP A 124 10.43 9.29 11.89
CA ASP A 124 10.93 10.61 12.31
C ASP A 124 12.32 10.95 11.73
N ASP A 125 13.05 9.95 11.28
CA ASP A 125 14.36 10.03 10.63
C ASP A 125 14.30 10.11 9.09
N CYS A 126 13.09 10.13 8.51
CA CYS A 126 12.90 10.13 7.07
C CYS A 126 12.71 11.53 6.48
N VAL A 127 13.07 11.70 5.22
CA VAL A 127 12.66 12.84 4.39
C VAL A 127 11.18 12.71 4.06
N HIS A 128 10.40 13.80 4.24
CA HIS A 128 8.95 13.81 4.02
C HIS A 128 8.48 14.79 2.93
N ASP A 129 9.29 15.74 2.52
CA ASP A 129 8.96 16.76 1.51
C ASP A 129 9.15 16.27 0.07
N ASP A 130 9.71 15.08 -0.09
CA ASP A 130 9.73 14.31 -1.34
C ASP A 130 9.21 12.89 -1.08
N SER A 131 8.09 12.55 -1.73
CA SER A 131 7.38 11.28 -1.49
C SER A 131 8.20 10.03 -1.81
N TYR A 132 9.21 10.17 -2.71
CA TYR A 132 10.01 9.04 -3.17
C TYR A 132 11.52 9.30 -3.04
N HIS A 133 11.90 10.12 -2.07
CA HIS A 133 13.31 10.38 -1.73
C HIS A 133 14.02 9.09 -1.31
N ASP A 134 15.33 8.99 -1.62
CA ASP A 134 16.18 7.85 -1.27
C ASP A 134 16.49 7.71 0.24
N ASP A 135 16.25 8.78 1.04
CA ASP A 135 16.20 8.75 2.51
C ASP A 135 14.75 8.93 3.04
N GLY A 136 13.73 8.61 2.23
CA GLY A 136 12.33 8.76 2.57
C GLY A 136 11.70 7.52 3.21
N CYS A 137 10.39 7.60 3.45
CA CYS A 137 9.65 6.52 4.12
C CYS A 137 9.69 5.20 3.34
N TYR A 138 9.64 5.24 2.01
CA TYR A 138 9.70 4.02 1.18
C TYR A 138 11.08 3.38 1.23
N ALA A 139 12.16 4.17 1.22
CA ALA A 139 13.52 3.68 1.35
C ALA A 139 13.73 2.96 2.69
N LYS A 140 13.20 3.51 3.79
CA LYS A 140 13.25 2.87 5.10
C LYS A 140 12.54 1.51 5.10
N LEU A 141 11.31 1.44 4.59
CA LEU A 141 10.56 0.18 4.49
C LEU A 141 11.26 -0.87 3.61
N GLU A 142 11.93 -0.43 2.54
CA GLU A 142 12.76 -1.30 1.70
C GLU A 142 13.96 -1.84 2.46
N ALA A 143 14.73 -0.96 3.11
CA ALA A 143 15.93 -1.33 3.84
C ALA A 143 15.66 -2.31 5.01
N GLU A 144 14.49 -2.19 5.63
CA GLU A 144 14.00 -3.09 6.68
C GLU A 144 13.35 -4.36 6.10
N ASN A 145 13.24 -4.47 4.79
CA ASN A 145 12.57 -5.56 4.07
C ASN A 145 11.15 -5.81 4.61
N THR A 146 10.42 -4.71 4.89
CA THR A 146 9.09 -4.73 5.52
C THR A 146 8.13 -5.64 4.80
N LEU A 147 7.34 -6.43 5.56
CA LEU A 147 6.30 -7.29 5.03
C LEU A 147 5.12 -6.46 4.52
N ALA A 148 4.78 -6.59 3.24
CA ALA A 148 3.57 -6.03 2.65
C ALA A 148 2.48 -7.11 2.53
N ILE A 149 1.27 -6.80 2.99
CA ILE A 149 0.12 -7.71 3.03
C ILE A 149 -1.04 -7.11 2.25
N ASN A 150 -1.61 -7.88 1.33
CA ASN A 150 -2.83 -7.53 0.62
C ASN A 150 -3.96 -8.48 1.04
N VAL A 151 -5.07 -7.97 1.56
CA VAL A 151 -6.22 -8.77 1.99
C VAL A 151 -7.48 -8.32 1.23
N GLY A 152 -8.06 -9.19 0.44
CA GLY A 152 -9.30 -8.91 -0.31
C GLY A 152 -9.14 -7.86 -1.41
N THR A 153 -7.94 -7.63 -1.89
CA THR A 153 -7.67 -6.76 -3.05
C THR A 153 -7.84 -7.54 -4.36
N ALA A 154 -8.32 -6.86 -5.41
CA ALA A 154 -8.59 -7.51 -6.69
C ALA A 154 -7.33 -7.87 -7.50
N TRP A 155 -6.22 -7.30 -7.14
CA TRP A 155 -4.88 -7.43 -7.70
C TRP A 155 -3.88 -7.01 -6.63
N LEU A 156 -2.60 -7.26 -6.87
CA LEU A 156 -1.53 -6.74 -6.01
C LEU A 156 -1.60 -5.20 -5.96
N VAL A 157 -1.82 -4.67 -4.77
CA VAL A 157 -1.72 -3.24 -4.46
C VAL A 157 -0.42 -3.03 -3.72
N CYS A 158 0.57 -2.47 -4.39
CA CYS A 158 1.88 -2.22 -3.81
C CYS A 158 2.39 -0.83 -4.23
N PRO A 159 2.15 0.21 -3.41
CA PRO A 159 2.61 1.56 -3.72
C PRO A 159 4.13 1.71 -3.80
N HIS A 160 4.89 0.79 -3.22
CA HIS A 160 6.35 0.73 -3.31
C HIS A 160 6.86 0.63 -4.75
N VAL A 161 6.05 0.08 -5.65
CA VAL A 161 6.38 0.07 -7.10
C VAL A 161 6.56 1.48 -7.66
N HIS A 162 5.80 2.49 -7.17
CA HIS A 162 6.00 3.89 -7.59
C HIS A 162 7.33 4.46 -7.09
N TYR A 163 7.77 4.05 -5.90
CA TYR A 163 9.11 4.39 -5.42
C TYR A 163 10.18 3.79 -6.36
N LEU A 164 10.03 2.53 -6.76
CA LEU A 164 10.98 1.91 -7.70
C LEU A 164 10.94 2.56 -9.09
N GLU A 165 9.78 3.00 -9.57
CA GLU A 165 9.68 3.79 -10.80
C GLU A 165 10.52 5.08 -10.71
N ALA A 166 10.46 5.79 -9.57
CA ALA A 166 11.28 6.97 -9.32
C ALA A 166 12.78 6.62 -9.22
N GLN A 167 13.14 5.61 -8.43
CA GLN A 167 14.53 5.21 -8.23
C GLN A 167 15.21 4.62 -9.49
N CYS A 168 14.44 4.10 -10.42
CA CYS A 168 14.93 3.59 -11.70
C CYS A 168 14.86 4.63 -12.83
N ASP A 169 14.42 5.86 -12.54
CA ASP A 169 14.35 7.00 -13.47
C ASP A 169 13.63 6.63 -14.78
N VAL A 170 12.46 5.99 -14.66
CA VAL A 170 11.70 5.53 -15.82
C VAL A 170 11.10 6.70 -16.60
N ASP A 171 11.17 6.66 -17.94
CA ASP A 171 10.81 7.78 -18.84
C ASP A 171 9.35 8.25 -18.77
N TYR A 172 8.43 7.41 -18.27
CA TYR A 172 6.99 7.72 -18.22
C TYR A 172 6.53 8.38 -16.93
N VAL A 173 7.42 8.64 -15.97
CA VAL A 173 7.15 9.48 -14.80
C VAL A 173 7.94 10.78 -14.86
N GLU A 174 7.51 11.76 -14.11
CA GLU A 174 8.20 13.04 -13.93
C GLU A 174 8.02 13.52 -12.50
N SER A 175 9.06 14.10 -11.94
CA SER A 175 9.01 14.73 -10.63
C SER A 175 8.33 16.08 -10.71
N ARG A 176 7.40 16.36 -9.79
CA ARG A 176 6.71 17.63 -9.67
C ARG A 176 6.62 18.08 -8.22
N THR A 177 6.84 19.37 -8.01
CA THR A 177 6.66 20.03 -6.71
C THR A 177 5.31 20.76 -6.67
N PHE A 178 4.64 20.68 -5.53
CA PHE A 178 3.33 21.26 -5.25
C PHE A 178 3.41 22.11 -4.00
N ASP A 179 3.03 23.39 -4.12
CA ASP A 179 2.96 24.31 -2.99
C ASP A 179 1.69 24.10 -2.20
N GLY A 180 1.77 24.28 -0.88
CA GLY A 180 0.60 24.18 -0.05
C GLY A 180 0.81 24.54 1.40
N VAL A 181 -0.15 24.12 2.22
CA VAL A 181 -0.17 24.33 3.66
C VAL A 181 -0.41 22.97 4.34
N MET A 182 0.43 22.67 5.31
CA MET A 182 0.25 21.54 6.21
C MET A 182 -0.25 22.03 7.56
N TYR A 183 -1.36 21.48 8.01
CA TYR A 183 -1.88 21.64 9.36
C TYR A 183 -1.43 20.46 10.22
N ARG A 184 -0.58 20.73 11.21
CA ARG A 184 -0.18 19.72 12.21
C ARG A 184 -1.30 19.41 13.18
N ASP A 185 -2.06 20.46 13.53
CA ASP A 185 -3.28 20.41 14.32
C ASP A 185 -4.24 21.54 13.87
N ARG A 186 -5.29 21.84 14.64
CA ARG A 186 -6.31 22.87 14.30
C ARG A 186 -5.77 24.29 14.27
N THR A 187 -4.64 24.56 14.90
CA THR A 187 -4.10 25.90 15.13
C THR A 187 -2.71 26.10 14.52
N ASN A 188 -1.94 25.03 14.44
CA ASN A 188 -0.56 25.07 13.95
C ASN A 188 -0.51 24.64 12.49
N TYR A 189 -0.06 25.54 11.64
CA TYR A 189 0.14 25.28 10.22
C TYR A 189 1.44 25.90 9.71
N GLU A 190 1.95 25.34 8.64
CA GLU A 190 3.12 25.85 7.95
C GLU A 190 2.94 25.75 6.42
N ARG A 191 3.67 26.59 5.69
CA ARG A 191 3.77 26.44 4.23
C ARG A 191 4.78 25.34 3.92
N ILE A 192 4.42 24.49 2.99
CA ILE A 192 5.23 23.39 2.53
C ILE A 192 5.34 23.35 1.01
N GLU A 193 6.43 22.82 0.54
CA GLU A 193 6.61 22.33 -0.81
C GLU A 193 6.66 20.79 -0.73
N GLN A 194 5.88 20.10 -1.55
CA GLN A 194 5.82 18.64 -1.57
C GLN A 194 6.15 18.14 -2.97
N THR A 195 7.24 17.42 -3.10
CA THR A 195 7.63 16.77 -4.35
C THR A 195 7.07 15.36 -4.42
N CYS A 196 6.65 14.94 -5.61
CA CYS A 196 6.17 13.59 -5.87
C CYS A 196 6.28 13.28 -7.36
N ASP A 197 6.75 12.08 -7.69
CA ASP A 197 6.75 11.61 -9.05
C ASP A 197 5.34 11.20 -9.49
N ILE A 198 4.98 11.61 -10.69
CA ILE A 198 3.67 11.35 -11.29
C ILE A 198 3.82 10.85 -12.72
N ALA A 199 2.85 10.07 -13.18
CA ALA A 199 2.84 9.65 -14.58
C ALA A 199 2.72 10.85 -15.53
N ARG A 200 3.58 10.95 -16.53
CA ARG A 200 3.56 11.98 -17.60
C ARG A 200 2.28 11.93 -18.42
N SER A 201 1.66 10.78 -18.51
CA SER A 201 0.43 10.57 -19.25
C SER A 201 -0.49 9.57 -18.58
N LYS A 202 -1.80 9.87 -18.58
CA LYS A 202 -2.86 8.95 -18.14
C LYS A 202 -3.06 7.72 -19.04
N PHE A 203 -2.41 7.67 -20.19
CA PHE A 203 -2.49 6.54 -21.11
C PHE A 203 -1.59 5.37 -20.68
N TYR A 204 -0.57 5.62 -19.88
CA TYR A 204 0.22 4.54 -19.31
C TYR A 204 -0.56 3.81 -18.21
N SER A 205 -0.59 2.51 -18.30
CA SER A 205 -1.21 1.63 -17.31
C SER A 205 -0.28 0.49 -16.96
N TRP A 206 -0.16 0.15 -15.69
CA TRP A 206 0.64 -0.99 -15.28
C TRP A 206 0.09 -2.29 -15.85
N ASN A 207 0.98 -3.09 -16.41
CA ASN A 207 0.72 -4.48 -16.74
C ASN A 207 0.81 -5.35 -15.48
N ARG A 208 -0.25 -5.29 -14.66
CA ARG A 208 -0.29 -5.97 -13.37
C ARG A 208 -0.06 -7.47 -13.46
N SER A 209 -0.57 -8.11 -14.50
CA SER A 209 -0.37 -9.56 -14.69
C SER A 209 1.09 -9.90 -14.98
N LYS A 210 1.83 -9.00 -15.67
CA LYS A 210 3.26 -9.17 -15.92
C LYS A 210 4.06 -9.01 -14.62
N LEU A 211 3.68 -8.02 -13.79
CA LEU A 211 4.30 -7.79 -12.48
C LEU A 211 4.05 -8.98 -11.54
N GLU A 212 2.77 -9.37 -11.35
CA GLU A 212 2.42 -10.50 -10.50
C GLU A 212 3.12 -11.79 -10.95
N GLY A 213 3.14 -12.06 -12.28
CA GLY A 213 3.83 -13.22 -12.85
C GLY A 213 5.33 -13.21 -12.57
N LEU A 214 6.03 -12.08 -12.73
CA LEU A 214 7.44 -11.97 -12.36
C LEU A 214 7.67 -12.32 -10.89
N LEU A 215 6.88 -11.72 -9.99
CA LEU A 215 7.07 -11.88 -8.55
C LEU A 215 6.70 -13.29 -8.06
N GLU A 216 5.75 -13.96 -8.71
CA GLU A 216 5.42 -15.37 -8.44
C GLU A 216 6.52 -16.30 -8.96
N ASP A 217 7.03 -16.07 -10.16
CA ASP A 217 8.11 -16.86 -10.77
C ASP A 217 9.43 -16.77 -9.98
N GLU A 218 9.73 -15.59 -9.44
CA GLU A 218 10.90 -15.35 -8.57
C GLU A 218 10.67 -15.80 -7.10
N GLY A 219 9.45 -16.27 -6.76
CA GLY A 219 9.10 -16.71 -5.40
C GLY A 219 8.97 -15.55 -4.38
N VAL A 220 8.83 -14.32 -4.84
CA VAL A 220 8.68 -13.11 -4.01
C VAL A 220 7.22 -12.90 -3.58
N LEU A 221 6.26 -13.14 -4.48
CA LEU A 221 4.83 -12.99 -4.20
C LEU A 221 4.21 -14.33 -3.81
N HIS A 222 3.67 -14.38 -2.60
CA HIS A 222 2.91 -15.52 -2.11
C HIS A 222 1.42 -15.21 -2.12
N SER A 223 0.67 -15.90 -3.00
CA SER A 223 -0.77 -15.66 -3.21
C SER A 223 -1.60 -16.84 -2.69
N TYR A 224 -2.65 -16.55 -1.93
CA TYR A 224 -3.58 -17.54 -1.36
C TYR A 224 -5.03 -17.16 -1.67
N ASP A 225 -5.88 -18.15 -1.84
CA ASP A 225 -7.34 -17.99 -1.93
C ASP A 225 -8.00 -18.67 -0.73
N LEU A 226 -8.62 -17.86 0.11
CA LEU A 226 -9.39 -18.33 1.26
C LEU A 226 -10.89 -18.23 0.93
N ASN A 227 -11.42 -19.25 0.22
CA ASN A 227 -12.80 -19.31 -0.24
C ASN A 227 -13.24 -18.03 -1.01
N GLY A 228 -12.39 -17.59 -1.93
CA GLY A 228 -12.58 -16.40 -2.78
C GLY A 228 -12.13 -15.09 -2.16
N LEU A 229 -11.53 -15.10 -0.97
CA LEU A 229 -10.75 -13.99 -0.43
C LEU A 229 -9.30 -14.14 -0.87
N SER A 230 -8.81 -13.21 -1.68
CA SER A 230 -7.38 -13.15 -2.02
C SER A 230 -6.58 -12.62 -0.83
N VAL A 231 -5.51 -13.32 -0.46
CA VAL A 231 -4.52 -12.87 0.52
C VAL A 231 -3.15 -13.01 -0.10
N GLN A 232 -2.37 -11.93 -0.09
CA GLN A 232 -1.05 -11.91 -0.73
C GLN A 232 -0.01 -11.33 0.23
N PHE A 233 1.18 -11.90 0.20
CA PHE A 233 2.32 -11.49 1.02
C PHE A 233 3.53 -11.30 0.13
N LEU A 234 4.31 -10.24 0.37
CA LEU A 234 5.63 -10.02 -0.22
C LEU A 234 6.45 -9.14 0.70
N ARG A 235 7.77 -9.19 0.56
CA ARG A 235 8.70 -8.31 1.26
C ARG A 235 9.18 -7.22 0.31
N LEU A 236 9.31 -5.99 0.81
CA LEU A 236 9.58 -4.84 -0.06
C LEU A 236 11.00 -4.83 -0.62
N GLY A 237 12.00 -5.30 0.14
CA GLY A 237 13.36 -5.47 -0.36
C GLY A 237 13.43 -6.55 -1.45
N ASP A 238 12.77 -7.71 -1.24
CA ASP A 238 12.72 -8.79 -2.23
C ASP A 238 12.01 -8.34 -3.52
N LEU A 239 10.94 -7.51 -3.40
CA LEU A 239 10.30 -6.86 -4.55
C LEU A 239 11.29 -5.99 -5.34
N THR A 240 12.09 -5.18 -4.63
CA THR A 240 13.10 -4.32 -5.25
C THR A 240 14.12 -5.15 -6.02
N ASP A 241 14.65 -6.20 -5.41
CA ASP A 241 15.64 -7.08 -6.03
C ASP A 241 15.09 -7.74 -7.32
N ALA A 242 13.82 -8.09 -7.35
CA ALA A 242 13.18 -8.69 -8.52
C ALA A 242 12.83 -7.67 -9.63
N LEU A 243 12.28 -6.50 -9.25
CA LEU A 243 11.70 -5.55 -10.21
C LEU A 243 12.69 -4.51 -10.72
N ALA A 244 13.58 -3.95 -9.86
CA ALA A 244 14.46 -2.86 -10.25
C ALA A 244 15.40 -3.22 -11.42
N PRO A 245 15.98 -4.43 -11.54
CA PRO A 245 16.75 -4.82 -12.71
C PRO A 245 15.94 -4.75 -14.02
N LYS A 246 14.64 -5.12 -13.98
CA LYS A 246 13.75 -5.09 -15.14
C LYS A 246 13.47 -3.66 -15.60
N LEU A 247 13.24 -2.75 -14.64
CA LEU A 247 12.99 -1.34 -14.93
C LEU A 247 14.25 -0.62 -15.49
N ARG A 248 15.44 -0.99 -14.98
CA ARG A 248 16.72 -0.45 -15.49
C ARG A 248 17.08 -0.98 -16.88
N GLU A 249 16.72 -2.22 -17.20
CA GLU A 249 16.93 -2.82 -18.53
C GLU A 249 15.96 -2.25 -19.56
N ASP A 250 14.68 -2.12 -19.20
CA ASP A 250 13.61 -1.56 -20.04
C ASP A 250 12.73 -0.61 -19.20
N PRO A 251 12.92 0.71 -19.32
CA PRO A 251 12.14 1.71 -18.58
C PRO A 251 10.62 1.61 -18.79
N TYR A 252 10.15 0.97 -19.86
CA TYR A 252 8.73 0.74 -20.15
C TYR A 252 8.24 -0.67 -19.77
N TRP A 253 9.08 -1.48 -19.16
CA TRP A 253 8.80 -2.88 -18.83
C TRP A 253 7.46 -3.09 -18.13
N LEU A 254 7.13 -2.19 -17.20
CA LEU A 254 5.95 -2.30 -16.30
C LEU A 254 4.66 -1.82 -16.96
N VAL A 255 4.72 -0.95 -17.97
CA VAL A 255 3.56 -0.25 -18.50
C VAL A 255 3.15 -0.72 -19.89
N THR A 256 1.89 -0.47 -20.21
CA THR A 256 1.32 -0.59 -21.56
C THR A 256 0.59 0.69 -21.91
N LEU A 257 0.51 0.99 -23.21
CA LEU A 257 -0.29 2.08 -23.77
C LEU A 257 -1.76 1.66 -23.95
#